data_e74d339f4862147b368845c515973635
#
_entry.id   e74d339f4862147b368845c515973635
#
_cell.length_a   1.000
_cell.length_b   1.000
_cell.length_c   1.000
_cell.angle_alpha   90.00
_cell.angle_beta   90.00
_cell.angle_gamma   90.00
#
_symmetry.space_group_name_H-M   'P 1'
#
loop_
_entity.id
_entity.type
_entity.pdbx_description
1 polymer ?
#
loop_
_entity_poly.entity_id
_entity_poly.type
_entity_poly.pdbx_seq_one_letter_code
_entity_poly.pdbx_strand_id
1 'polypeptide(L)'
;VKVLIAEDNEDTRFYYDLLLQKHRHILISAKDGEECLRIYHDELENIRLRTDATQKIQPFDAVVLDYKIPGRDGLEVAKEILAVNPHQRIIFASAYVRDILMEAVRHLKQLVELVQKPFNERQFIEMLEDTEVYRELSKFGMDINDIKQAQFRHEQLNNLLKVLRELRKRPK
;
A
#
# COMPACT_ATOMS: atom_id res chain seq x y z
N VAL A 1 10.24 -7.79 0.82
CA VAL A 1 9.04 -7.21 1.45
C VAL A 1 8.04 -8.30 1.80
N LYS A 2 7.25 -8.09 2.87
CA LYS A 2 6.13 -8.93 3.30
C LYS A 2 4.83 -8.22 2.90
N VAL A 3 4.03 -8.87 2.04
CA VAL A 3 2.84 -8.27 1.44
C VAL A 3 1.60 -9.08 1.79
N LEU A 4 0.51 -8.40 2.18
CA LEU A 4 -0.83 -8.98 2.26
C LEU A 4 -1.60 -8.56 1.01
N ILE A 5 -2.18 -9.51 0.28
CA ILE A 5 -2.99 -9.23 -0.92
C ILE A 5 -4.40 -9.77 -0.74
N ALA A 6 -5.41 -8.91 -0.91
CA ALA A 6 -6.81 -9.32 -0.99
C ALA A 6 -7.28 -9.30 -2.45
N GLU A 7 -7.64 -10.47 -2.96
CA GLU A 7 -8.03 -10.73 -4.36
C GLU A 7 -8.93 -11.95 -4.39
N ASP A 8 -10.11 -11.87 -4.99
CA ASP A 8 -11.08 -12.97 -5.02
C ASP A 8 -10.80 -14.00 -6.14
N ASN A 9 -10.17 -13.56 -7.22
CA ASN A 9 -9.86 -14.45 -8.34
C ASN A 9 -8.64 -15.33 -8.01
N GLU A 10 -8.82 -16.66 -8.06
CA GLU A 10 -7.79 -17.64 -7.70
C GLU A 10 -6.59 -17.59 -8.65
N ASP A 11 -6.83 -17.45 -9.97
CA ASP A 11 -5.76 -17.39 -10.97
C ASP A 11 -4.91 -16.12 -10.76
N THR A 12 -5.55 -15.02 -10.41
CA THR A 12 -4.85 -13.76 -10.08
C THR A 12 -4.04 -13.89 -8.80
N ARG A 13 -4.57 -14.54 -7.75
CA ARG A 13 -3.79 -14.82 -6.53
C ARG A 13 -2.58 -15.70 -6.82
N PHE A 14 -2.76 -16.76 -7.62
CA PHE A 14 -1.67 -17.63 -8.05
C PHE A 14 -0.60 -16.86 -8.85
N TYR A 15 -1.02 -15.97 -9.75
CA TYR A 15 -0.11 -15.10 -10.49
C TYR A 15 0.71 -14.20 -9.55
N TYR A 16 0.09 -13.57 -8.56
CA TYR A 16 0.80 -12.78 -7.54
C TYR A 16 1.81 -13.64 -6.76
N ASP A 17 1.43 -14.86 -6.42
CA ASP A 17 2.32 -15.78 -5.67
C ASP A 17 3.59 -16.10 -6.48
N LEU A 18 3.44 -16.49 -7.73
CA LEU A 18 4.57 -16.74 -8.63
C LEU A 18 5.45 -15.49 -8.80
N LEU A 19 4.82 -14.33 -9.00
CA LEU A 19 5.53 -13.07 -9.21
C LEU A 19 6.34 -12.68 -7.98
N LEU A 20 5.75 -12.73 -6.79
CA LEU A 20 6.40 -12.31 -5.55
C LEU A 20 7.48 -13.31 -5.12
N GLN A 21 7.26 -14.60 -5.27
CA GLN A 21 8.27 -15.64 -5.01
C GLN A 21 9.51 -15.49 -5.92
N LYS A 22 9.31 -15.22 -7.22
CA LYS A 22 10.39 -14.93 -8.16
C LYS A 22 11.31 -13.80 -7.67
N HIS A 23 10.74 -12.82 -6.98
CA HIS A 23 11.46 -11.68 -6.41
C HIS A 23 11.82 -11.84 -4.92
N ARG A 24 11.66 -13.04 -4.36
CA ARG A 24 11.99 -13.37 -2.96
C ARG A 24 11.21 -12.53 -1.93
N HIS A 25 9.98 -12.20 -2.26
CA HIS A 25 9.05 -11.54 -1.34
C HIS A 25 8.16 -12.56 -0.65
N ILE A 26 7.62 -12.18 0.50
CA ILE A 26 6.69 -13.00 1.27
C ILE A 26 5.28 -12.51 0.94
N LEU A 27 4.46 -13.39 0.36
CA LEU A 27 3.04 -13.16 0.11
C LEU A 27 2.20 -13.89 1.15
N ILE A 28 1.23 -13.17 1.69
CA ILE A 28 0.07 -13.75 2.37
C ILE A 28 -1.15 -13.28 1.59
N SER A 29 -1.98 -14.20 1.12
CA SER A 29 -3.15 -13.87 0.30
C SER A 29 -4.45 -14.13 1.05
N ALA A 30 -5.44 -13.29 0.80
CA ALA A 30 -6.81 -13.41 1.25
C ALA A 30 -7.75 -13.43 0.03
N LYS A 31 -8.79 -14.26 0.09
CA LYS A 31 -9.76 -14.41 -1.01
C LYS A 31 -10.93 -13.42 -0.93
N ASP A 32 -11.09 -12.77 0.22
CA ASP A 32 -12.15 -11.81 0.49
C ASP A 32 -11.73 -10.79 1.55
N GLY A 33 -12.56 -9.76 1.76
CA GLY A 33 -12.27 -8.68 2.70
C GLY A 33 -12.26 -9.12 4.16
N GLU A 34 -13.11 -10.06 4.56
CA GLU A 34 -13.16 -10.56 5.94
C GLU A 34 -11.90 -11.36 6.28
N GLU A 35 -11.46 -12.23 5.38
CA GLU A 35 -10.21 -12.98 5.55
C GLU A 35 -9.01 -12.04 5.61
N CYS A 36 -8.98 -11.01 4.76
CA CYS A 36 -7.92 -10.00 4.78
C CYS A 36 -7.82 -9.30 6.14
N LEU A 37 -8.95 -8.85 6.68
CA LEU A 37 -8.99 -8.19 7.99
C LEU A 37 -8.57 -9.13 9.12
N ARG A 38 -9.06 -10.37 9.11
CA ARG A 38 -8.68 -11.37 10.10
C ARG A 38 -7.17 -11.59 10.10
N ILE A 39 -6.57 -11.84 8.93
CA ILE A 39 -5.10 -12.03 8.79
C ILE A 39 -4.35 -10.79 9.28
N TYR A 40 -4.82 -9.60 8.92
CA TYR A 40 -4.17 -8.35 9.32
C TYR A 40 -4.19 -8.17 10.84
N HIS A 41 -5.34 -8.38 11.48
CA HIS A 41 -5.49 -8.24 12.93
C HIS A 41 -4.68 -9.28 13.71
N ASP A 42 -4.71 -10.54 13.27
CA ASP A 42 -3.94 -11.62 13.90
C ASP A 42 -2.43 -11.30 13.86
N GLU A 43 -1.92 -10.82 12.73
CA GLU A 43 -0.51 -10.47 12.60
C GLU A 43 -0.14 -9.22 13.42
N LEU A 44 -1.02 -8.22 13.43
CA LEU A 44 -0.82 -7.00 14.24
C LEU A 44 -0.77 -7.34 15.73
N GLU A 45 -1.64 -8.21 16.22
CA GLU A 45 -1.68 -8.64 17.60
C GLU A 45 -0.44 -9.48 17.95
N ASN A 46 -0.06 -10.42 17.09
CA ASN A 46 1.16 -11.22 17.26
C ASN A 46 2.42 -10.35 17.41
N ILE A 47 2.52 -9.26 16.65
CA ILE A 47 3.66 -8.35 16.77
C ILE A 47 3.55 -7.53 18.06
N ARG A 48 2.37 -7.02 18.42
CA ARG A 48 2.15 -6.27 19.67
C ARG A 48 2.55 -7.07 20.93
N LEU A 49 2.30 -8.36 20.91
CA LEU A 49 2.68 -9.24 22.02
C LEU A 49 4.20 -9.49 22.14
N ARG A 50 4.96 -9.26 21.06
CA ARG A 50 6.40 -9.52 20.98
C ARG A 50 7.27 -8.26 21.02
N THR A 51 6.67 -7.09 20.95
CA THR A 51 7.39 -5.83 20.76
C THR A 51 7.00 -4.82 21.84
N ASP A 52 7.97 -4.02 22.33
CA ASP A 52 7.69 -2.92 23.24
C ASP A 52 6.81 -1.85 22.58
N ALA A 53 5.90 -1.26 23.36
CA ALA A 53 4.88 -0.29 22.92
C ALA A 53 5.44 0.97 22.22
N THR A 54 6.75 1.16 22.20
CA THR A 54 7.43 2.33 21.61
C THR A 54 7.83 2.16 20.14
N GLN A 55 7.75 0.93 19.58
CA GLN A 55 8.12 0.68 18.19
C GLN A 55 6.93 0.84 17.24
N LYS A 56 7.18 1.43 16.06
CA LYS A 56 6.19 1.46 14.98
C LYS A 56 5.95 0.03 14.49
N ILE A 57 4.73 -0.45 14.72
CA ILE A 57 4.33 -1.80 14.33
C ILE A 57 3.81 -1.75 12.90
N GLN A 58 4.46 -2.45 11.98
CA GLN A 58 4.00 -2.67 10.61
C GLN A 58 3.92 -4.17 10.34
N PRO A 59 2.72 -4.75 10.37
CA PRO A 59 2.52 -6.19 10.10
C PRO A 59 2.95 -6.59 8.71
N PHE A 60 2.75 -5.67 7.75
CA PHE A 60 3.09 -5.84 6.34
C PHE A 60 3.77 -4.58 5.80
N ASP A 61 4.74 -4.76 4.91
CA ASP A 61 5.37 -3.64 4.19
C ASP A 61 4.37 -2.93 3.27
N ALA A 62 3.43 -3.70 2.70
CA ALA A 62 2.29 -3.18 1.95
C ALA A 62 1.07 -4.11 2.08
N VAL A 63 -0.13 -3.53 2.03
CA VAL A 63 -1.39 -4.25 1.84
C VAL A 63 -1.93 -3.86 0.47
N VAL A 64 -2.08 -4.85 -0.41
CA VAL A 64 -2.62 -4.68 -1.78
C VAL A 64 -4.07 -5.15 -1.78
N LEU A 65 -4.97 -4.28 -2.18
CA LEU A 65 -6.41 -4.53 -2.16
C LEU A 65 -7.00 -4.40 -3.56
N ASP A 66 -7.68 -5.45 -4.05
CA ASP A 66 -8.64 -5.19 -5.12
C ASP A 66 -9.80 -4.36 -4.56
N TYR A 67 -10.33 -3.47 -5.38
CA TYR A 67 -11.47 -2.65 -5.00
C TYR A 67 -12.75 -3.48 -4.83
N LYS A 68 -12.98 -4.42 -5.73
CA LYS A 68 -14.16 -5.30 -5.70
C LYS A 68 -13.79 -6.70 -5.25
N ILE A 69 -13.87 -6.95 -3.96
CA ILE A 69 -13.76 -8.28 -3.37
C ILE A 69 -15.05 -8.62 -2.61
N PRO A 70 -15.42 -9.90 -2.50
CA PRO A 70 -16.61 -10.33 -1.77
C PRO A 70 -16.57 -9.97 -0.29
N GLY A 71 -17.77 -9.86 0.30
CA GLY A 71 -17.95 -9.53 1.71
C GLY A 71 -17.81 -8.05 1.95
N ARG A 72 -16.64 -7.59 2.34
CA ARG A 72 -16.29 -6.18 2.45
C ARG A 72 -15.44 -5.74 1.27
N ASP A 73 -15.79 -4.63 0.66
CA ASP A 73 -15.01 -4.09 -0.44
C ASP A 73 -13.61 -3.58 0.01
N GLY A 74 -12.71 -3.42 -0.94
CA GLY A 74 -11.33 -3.02 -0.64
C GLY A 74 -11.23 -1.67 0.07
N LEU A 75 -12.18 -0.75 -0.14
CA LEU A 75 -12.21 0.54 0.53
C LEU A 75 -12.60 0.40 2.00
N GLU A 76 -13.57 -0.46 2.33
CA GLU A 76 -13.96 -0.75 3.70
C GLU A 76 -12.82 -1.42 4.47
N VAL A 77 -12.15 -2.39 3.83
CA VAL A 77 -10.95 -3.05 4.37
C VAL A 77 -9.86 -2.02 4.67
N ALA A 78 -9.56 -1.13 3.71
CA ALA A 78 -8.56 -0.08 3.90
C ALA A 78 -8.90 0.85 5.07
N LYS A 79 -10.17 1.27 5.19
CA LYS A 79 -10.63 2.13 6.29
C LYS A 79 -10.41 1.48 7.64
N GLU A 80 -10.73 0.20 7.78
CA GLU A 80 -10.57 -0.53 9.04
C GLU A 80 -9.11 -0.74 9.40
N ILE A 81 -8.26 -1.12 8.44
CA ILE A 81 -6.82 -1.23 8.65
C ILE A 81 -6.22 0.11 9.07
N LEU A 82 -6.56 1.21 8.38
CA LEU A 82 -6.02 2.53 8.66
C LEU A 82 -6.57 3.14 9.96
N ALA A 83 -7.72 2.69 10.44
CA ALA A 83 -8.24 3.08 11.76
C ALA A 83 -7.39 2.53 12.90
N VAL A 84 -6.88 1.29 12.77
CA VAL A 84 -6.05 0.65 13.80
C VAL A 84 -4.55 0.89 13.61
N ASN A 85 -4.12 1.13 12.38
CA ASN A 85 -2.74 1.46 12.01
C ASN A 85 -2.67 2.52 10.90
N PRO A 86 -2.68 3.80 11.24
CA PRO A 86 -2.70 4.90 10.27
C PRO A 86 -1.45 4.98 9.38
N HIS A 87 -0.39 4.24 9.71
CA HIS A 87 0.86 4.24 8.96
C HIS A 87 0.99 3.03 8.01
N GLN A 88 -0.01 2.15 7.96
CA GLN A 88 0.03 1.02 7.05
C GLN A 88 -0.04 1.51 5.59
N ARG A 89 0.90 1.07 4.79
CA ARG A 89 0.92 1.34 3.35
C ARG A 89 -0.17 0.52 2.66
N ILE A 90 -1.06 1.21 1.96
CA ILE A 90 -2.17 0.61 1.20
C ILE A 90 -1.97 0.88 -0.29
N ILE A 91 -2.14 -0.16 -1.10
CA ILE A 91 -2.09 -0.11 -2.55
C ILE A 91 -3.40 -0.69 -3.08
N PHE A 92 -4.16 0.08 -3.86
CA PHE A 92 -5.30 -0.46 -4.57
C PHE A 92 -4.88 -0.96 -5.95
N ALA A 93 -5.10 -2.25 -6.22
CA ALA A 93 -4.89 -2.86 -7.53
C ALA A 93 -6.25 -3.21 -8.13
N SER A 94 -6.72 -2.47 -9.14
CA SER A 94 -8.08 -2.64 -9.68
C SER A 94 -8.15 -2.52 -11.20
N ALA A 95 -9.07 -3.27 -11.81
CA ALA A 95 -9.45 -3.12 -13.21
C ALA A 95 -10.43 -1.95 -13.44
N TYR A 96 -10.98 -1.37 -12.38
CA TYR A 96 -12.00 -0.33 -12.47
C TYR A 96 -11.41 1.03 -12.82
N VAL A 97 -12.25 1.84 -13.47
CA VAL A 97 -11.88 3.16 -13.94
C VAL A 97 -11.35 3.99 -12.77
N ARG A 98 -10.17 4.50 -12.97
CA ARG A 98 -9.38 5.26 -12.01
C ARG A 98 -10.19 6.37 -11.31
N ASP A 99 -11.11 7.03 -12.04
CA ASP A 99 -11.86 8.16 -11.50
C ASP A 99 -12.82 7.76 -10.38
N ILE A 100 -13.49 6.61 -10.50
CA ILE A 100 -14.39 6.08 -9.46
C ILE A 100 -13.58 5.72 -8.20
N LEU A 101 -12.46 5.04 -8.40
CA LEU A 101 -11.59 4.66 -7.29
C LEU A 101 -10.96 5.89 -6.62
N MET A 102 -10.57 6.88 -7.41
CA MET A 102 -10.00 8.13 -6.89
C MET A 102 -11.00 8.93 -6.05
N GLU A 103 -12.26 8.94 -6.42
CA GLU A 103 -13.30 9.58 -5.61
C GLU A 103 -13.51 8.84 -4.28
N ALA A 104 -13.59 7.51 -4.33
CA ALA A 104 -13.71 6.69 -3.13
C ALA A 104 -12.50 6.87 -2.18
N VAL A 105 -11.29 6.90 -2.73
CA VAL A 105 -10.05 7.05 -1.97
C VAL A 105 -9.88 8.45 -1.36
N ARG A 106 -10.48 9.51 -1.95
CA ARG A 106 -10.48 10.86 -1.34
C ARG A 106 -11.07 10.91 0.06
N HIS A 107 -11.93 9.96 0.40
CA HIS A 107 -12.50 9.85 1.75
C HIS A 107 -11.55 9.22 2.78
N LEU A 108 -10.47 8.58 2.33
CA LEU A 108 -9.41 8.11 3.22
C LEU A 108 -8.53 9.27 3.63
N LYS A 109 -8.27 9.42 4.93
CA LYS A 109 -7.43 10.50 5.47
C LYS A 109 -5.92 10.21 5.36
N GLN A 110 -5.52 9.09 4.74
CA GLN A 110 -4.15 8.61 4.61
C GLN A 110 -3.74 8.49 3.14
N LEU A 111 -2.43 8.48 2.89
CA LEU A 111 -1.89 8.25 1.57
C LEU A 111 -2.11 6.80 1.14
N VAL A 112 -2.68 6.62 -0.04
CA VAL A 112 -2.83 5.32 -0.68
C VAL A 112 -2.31 5.38 -2.12
N GLU A 113 -1.79 4.27 -2.60
CA GLU A 113 -1.32 4.12 -3.97
C GLU A 113 -2.37 3.41 -4.82
N LEU A 114 -2.29 3.64 -6.12
CA LEU A 114 -3.19 3.04 -7.10
C LEU A 114 -2.40 2.38 -8.22
N VAL A 115 -2.73 1.14 -8.53
CA VAL A 115 -2.23 0.44 -9.71
C VAL A 115 -3.40 -0.08 -10.54
N GLN A 116 -3.40 0.26 -11.82
CA GLN A 116 -4.42 -0.18 -12.77
C GLN A 116 -4.10 -1.59 -13.27
N LYS A 117 -5.04 -2.53 -13.15
CA LYS A 117 -4.97 -3.83 -13.83
C LYS A 117 -5.39 -3.70 -15.30
N PRO A 118 -4.75 -4.37 -16.25
CA PRO A 118 -3.50 -5.12 -16.12
C PRO A 118 -2.30 -4.19 -15.92
N PHE A 119 -1.34 -4.58 -15.09
CA PHE A 119 -0.13 -3.82 -14.82
C PHE A 119 1.13 -4.54 -15.32
N ASN A 120 2.20 -3.78 -15.49
CA ASN A 120 3.50 -4.31 -15.81
C ASN A 120 4.16 -4.90 -14.56
N GLU A 121 4.63 -6.17 -14.62
CA GLU A 121 5.28 -6.87 -13.51
C GLU A 121 6.40 -6.05 -12.87
N ARG A 122 7.30 -5.52 -13.71
CA ARG A 122 8.45 -4.75 -13.26
C ARG A 122 8.02 -3.51 -12.49
N GLN A 123 7.05 -2.75 -13.00
CA GLN A 123 6.55 -1.56 -12.32
C GLN A 123 5.88 -1.90 -10.98
N PHE A 124 5.16 -3.02 -10.92
CA PHE A 124 4.53 -3.47 -9.68
C PHE A 124 5.57 -3.86 -8.62
N ILE A 125 6.62 -4.60 -9.01
CA ILE A 125 7.70 -4.97 -8.10
C ILE A 125 8.49 -3.74 -7.65
N GLU A 126 8.89 -2.85 -8.57
CA GLU A 126 9.57 -1.61 -8.23
C GLU A 126 8.75 -0.76 -7.25
N MET A 127 7.43 -0.69 -7.44
CA MET A 127 6.54 0.00 -6.50
C MET A 127 6.52 -0.67 -5.12
N LEU A 128 6.46 -2.00 -5.05
CA LEU A 128 6.48 -2.72 -3.78
C LEU A 128 7.80 -2.56 -3.03
N GLU A 129 8.92 -2.61 -3.74
CA GLU A 129 10.27 -2.52 -3.18
C GLU A 129 10.63 -1.11 -2.71
N ASP A 130 10.06 -0.07 -3.31
CA ASP A 130 10.34 1.32 -2.96
C ASP A 130 9.57 1.76 -1.70
N THR A 131 9.94 1.16 -0.58
CA THR A 131 9.36 1.47 0.73
C THR A 131 9.88 2.80 1.31
N GLU A 132 10.94 3.37 0.73
CA GLU A 132 11.60 4.57 1.28
C GLU A 132 11.01 5.88 0.81
N VAL A 133 10.35 5.91 -0.35
CA VAL A 133 9.80 7.15 -0.93
C VAL A 133 8.92 7.89 0.05
N TYR A 134 7.98 7.22 0.67
CA TYR A 134 7.05 7.83 1.64
C TYR A 134 7.73 8.26 2.93
N ARG A 135 8.69 7.45 3.41
CA ARG A 135 9.47 7.78 4.60
C ARG A 135 10.32 9.02 4.39
N GLU A 136 10.91 9.15 3.19
CA GLU A 136 11.75 10.30 2.87
C GLU A 136 10.93 11.56 2.59
N LEU A 137 9.81 11.47 1.88
CA LEU A 137 8.92 12.60 1.66
C LEU A 137 8.43 13.19 2.99
N SER A 138 8.11 12.36 3.96
CA SER A 138 7.76 12.81 5.32
C SER A 138 8.91 13.57 6.01
N LYS A 139 10.18 13.20 5.75
CA LYS A 139 11.37 13.91 6.29
C LYS A 139 11.58 15.29 5.68
N PHE A 140 11.02 15.56 4.50
CA PHE A 140 11.04 16.88 3.87
C PHE A 140 9.95 17.81 4.37
N GLY A 141 9.19 17.40 5.41
CA GLY A 141 8.12 18.20 5.98
C GLY A 141 6.90 18.34 5.07
N MET A 142 6.80 17.50 4.03
CA MET A 142 5.60 17.44 3.22
C MET A 142 4.50 16.79 4.04
N ASP A 143 3.43 17.54 4.32
CA ASP A 143 2.24 16.95 4.92
C ASP A 143 1.65 15.96 3.91
N ILE A 144 1.40 14.74 4.39
CA ILE A 144 0.71 13.70 3.62
C ILE A 144 -0.62 14.25 3.07
N ASN A 145 -1.24 15.21 3.74
CA ASN A 145 -2.46 15.86 3.27
C ASN A 145 -2.24 16.75 2.03
N ASP A 146 -1.10 17.40 1.90
CA ASP A 146 -0.76 18.20 0.72
C ASP A 146 -0.50 17.30 -0.50
N ILE A 147 0.09 16.13 -0.28
CA ILE A 147 0.32 15.11 -1.33
C ILE A 147 -1.02 14.48 -1.78
N LYS A 148 -2.01 14.33 -0.88
CA LYS A 148 -3.33 13.77 -1.20
C LYS A 148 -4.11 14.57 -2.24
N GLN A 149 -3.97 15.88 -2.25
CA GLN A 149 -4.65 16.73 -3.24
C GLN A 149 -4.03 16.60 -4.64
N ALA A 150 -2.80 16.13 -4.74
CA ALA A 150 -2.02 16.14 -5.97
C ALA A 150 -2.02 14.82 -6.76
N GLN A 151 -2.69 13.76 -6.33
CA GLN A 151 -2.91 12.49 -7.08
C GLN A 151 -1.65 11.95 -7.79
N PHE A 152 -0.54 11.81 -7.09
CA PHE A 152 0.71 11.33 -7.69
C PHE A 152 0.70 9.81 -7.97
N ARG A 153 1.18 9.43 -9.16
CA ARG A 153 1.64 8.06 -9.42
C ARG A 153 2.97 7.85 -8.69
N HIS A 154 3.32 6.59 -8.41
CA HIS A 154 4.60 6.25 -7.79
C HIS A 154 5.81 6.89 -8.51
N GLU A 155 5.84 6.89 -9.83
CA GLU A 155 6.86 7.55 -10.64
C GLU A 155 6.95 9.07 -10.37
N GLN A 156 5.81 9.73 -10.20
CA GLN A 156 5.77 11.16 -9.91
C GLN A 156 6.26 11.47 -8.49
N LEU A 157 5.96 10.61 -7.51
CA LEU A 157 6.50 10.71 -6.16
C LEU A 157 8.01 10.54 -6.15
N ASN A 158 8.53 9.56 -6.90
CA ASN A 158 9.97 9.36 -7.09
C ASN A 158 10.66 10.56 -7.74
N ASN A 159 10.05 11.16 -8.76
CA ASN A 159 10.59 12.36 -9.41
C ASN A 159 10.56 13.56 -8.46
N LEU A 160 9.48 13.75 -7.70
CA LEU A 160 9.38 14.79 -6.68
C LEU A 160 10.49 14.62 -5.64
N LEU A 161 10.70 13.41 -5.15
CA LEU A 161 11.74 13.10 -4.18
C LEU A 161 13.13 13.40 -4.71
N LYS A 162 13.43 13.07 -5.98
CA LYS A 162 14.71 13.42 -6.63
C LYS A 162 14.95 14.93 -6.63
N VAL A 163 13.94 15.72 -7.04
CA VAL A 163 14.01 17.18 -7.05
C VAL A 163 14.26 17.74 -5.65
N LEU A 164 13.54 17.26 -4.65
CA LEU A 164 13.71 17.69 -3.26
C LEU A 164 15.11 17.38 -2.71
N ARG A 165 15.67 16.20 -3.05
CA ARG A 165 17.04 15.82 -2.68
C ARG A 165 18.07 16.75 -3.31
N GLU A 166 17.88 17.15 -4.58
CA GLU A 166 18.78 18.07 -5.27
C GLU A 166 18.72 19.50 -4.69
N LEU A 167 17.52 19.99 -4.39
CA LEU A 167 17.35 21.29 -3.76
C LEU A 167 18.02 21.37 -2.39
N ARG A 168 18.02 20.28 -1.62
CA ARG A 168 18.69 20.20 -0.33
C ARG A 168 20.23 20.18 -0.43
N LYS A 169 20.79 19.76 -1.56
CA LYS A 169 22.24 19.71 -1.82
C LYS A 169 22.83 21.05 -2.26
N ARG A 170 22.01 22.04 -2.64
CA ARG A 170 22.49 23.37 -3.00
C ARG A 170 22.85 24.15 -1.73
N PRO A 171 24.11 24.49 -1.49
CA PRO A 171 24.47 25.37 -0.37
C PRO A 171 23.81 26.74 -0.60
N LYS A 172 23.36 27.35 0.49
CA LYS A 172 22.89 28.76 0.51
C LYS A 172 24.02 29.69 0.17
#